data_4cbd4491043aa37606b26266711cc044
#
_entry.id   4cbd4491043aa37606b26266711cc044
#
_cell.length_a   1.000
_cell.length_b   1.000
_cell.length_c   1.000
_cell.angle_alpha   90.00
_cell.angle_beta   90.00
_cell.angle_gamma   90.00
#
_symmetry.space_group_name_H-M   'P 1'
#
loop_
_entity.id
_entity.type
_entity.pdbx_description
1 polymer ?
#
loop_
_entity_poly.entity_id
_entity_poly.type
_entity_poly.pdbx_seq_one_letter_code
_entity_poly.pdbx_strand_id
1 'polypeptide(L)'
;MILYTYDPWLVLASVAISMMAAFTGLTLTQGLSRLTKGQRQARIVMAAIALGGGIWSMHFVAMLSMRFPVPVHYDILPTTASALIAILLAGIALLLMHFGPRTRPRMGLAGAILGAGIVTMHYVGLNAIEGCQPVYEPVGFVIVGLIAAGMGAAAIGIAYGRRTRRNTLLATLVFGASVVVVHFSAMNWTDFVEVSRTAFDAPALANAQIALIVLLAGFVISGAFLLTAASLLDSPAEAGAAIDEATPGEPLRQAIPQAPAAAVGEAGQPPPQIEKPHGPAPVAESAACVRVPYEKDGATFFVPAGEVFALRAEGHYSIVYIASGRVFCPWSISEAEKRLPAQFLRVHRSYLVNAARVSGFQRRKDNGYCLLDGSPSLDRVPVARSRIPELRAALGLT
;
A
#
# COMPACT_ATOMS: atom_id res chain seq x y z
N MET A 1 10.40 4.02 -46.65
CA MET A 1 9.82 4.47 -45.37
C MET A 1 8.39 4.91 -45.63
N ILE A 2 7.47 4.46 -44.81
CA ILE A 2 6.05 4.80 -44.91
C ILE A 2 5.79 5.97 -43.98
N LEU A 3 5.22 7.06 -44.52
CA LEU A 3 4.78 8.19 -43.70
C LEU A 3 3.37 7.89 -43.16
N TYR A 4 3.15 8.16 -41.89
CA TYR A 4 1.86 8.02 -41.22
C TYR A 4 1.50 9.29 -40.44
N THR A 5 0.23 9.44 -40.12
CA THR A 5 -0.27 10.55 -39.31
C THR A 5 -1.06 10.01 -38.13
N TYR A 6 -1.22 10.81 -37.08
CA TYR A 6 -2.01 10.43 -35.89
C TYR A 6 -3.38 11.12 -35.90
N ASP A 7 -4.39 10.36 -35.49
CA ASP A 7 -5.69 10.93 -35.14
C ASP A 7 -5.61 11.53 -33.72
N PRO A 8 -5.77 12.86 -33.54
CA PRO A 8 -5.57 13.52 -32.27
C PRO A 8 -6.58 13.09 -31.20
N TRP A 9 -7.80 12.69 -31.59
CA TRP A 9 -8.82 12.25 -30.65
C TRP A 9 -8.50 10.89 -30.05
N LEU A 10 -7.99 9.97 -30.85
CA LEU A 10 -7.55 8.66 -30.37
C LEU A 10 -6.27 8.78 -29.53
N VAL A 11 -5.36 9.69 -29.85
CA VAL A 11 -4.22 10.01 -28.98
C VAL A 11 -4.70 10.52 -27.63
N LEU A 12 -5.65 11.45 -27.59
CA LEU A 12 -6.22 11.95 -26.34
C LEU A 12 -6.91 10.84 -25.53
N ALA A 13 -7.65 9.95 -26.20
CA ALA A 13 -8.27 8.79 -25.58
C ALA A 13 -7.23 7.85 -24.97
N SER A 14 -6.11 7.59 -25.67
CA SER A 14 -5.02 6.77 -25.14
C SER A 14 -4.41 7.33 -23.86
N VAL A 15 -4.20 8.65 -23.80
CA VAL A 15 -3.73 9.35 -22.59
C VAL A 15 -4.74 9.20 -21.45
N ALA A 16 -6.02 9.40 -21.71
CA ALA A 16 -7.08 9.25 -20.70
C ALA A 16 -7.12 7.83 -20.12
N ILE A 17 -7.03 6.79 -20.97
CA ILE A 17 -6.99 5.39 -20.54
C ILE A 17 -5.78 5.14 -19.65
N SER A 18 -4.59 5.64 -20.01
CA SER A 18 -3.39 5.53 -19.20
C SER A 18 -3.58 6.14 -17.81
N MET A 19 -4.14 7.33 -17.72
CA MET A 19 -4.39 8.02 -16.45
C MET A 19 -5.41 7.29 -15.58
N MET A 20 -6.51 6.81 -16.17
CA MET A 20 -7.53 6.03 -15.43
C MET A 20 -6.98 4.72 -14.91
N ALA A 21 -6.22 3.99 -15.72
CA ALA A 21 -5.60 2.74 -15.32
C ALA A 21 -4.56 2.94 -14.21
N ALA A 22 -3.72 3.97 -14.33
CA ALA A 22 -2.75 4.35 -13.32
C ALA A 22 -3.42 4.67 -11.98
N PHE A 23 -4.47 5.49 -11.99
CA PHE A 23 -5.25 5.83 -10.81
C PHE A 23 -5.87 4.59 -10.16
N THR A 24 -6.57 3.78 -10.95
CA THR A 24 -7.24 2.56 -10.47
C THR A 24 -6.24 1.59 -9.85
N GLY A 25 -5.16 1.27 -10.57
CA GLY A 25 -4.16 0.34 -10.10
C GLY A 25 -3.45 0.81 -8.83
N LEU A 26 -3.03 2.07 -8.77
CA LEU A 26 -2.37 2.62 -7.58
C LEU A 26 -3.34 2.72 -6.39
N THR A 27 -4.61 3.06 -6.61
CA THR A 27 -5.62 3.10 -5.55
C THR A 27 -5.92 1.72 -4.98
N LEU A 28 -6.03 0.69 -5.82
CA LEU A 28 -6.20 -0.70 -5.39
C LEU A 28 -5.06 -1.20 -4.50
N THR A 29 -3.87 -0.62 -4.60
CA THR A 29 -2.74 -0.97 -3.72
C THR A 29 -2.75 -0.27 -2.36
N GLN A 30 -3.71 0.61 -2.10
CA GLN A 30 -3.83 1.30 -0.80
C GLN A 30 -4.50 0.42 0.26
N GLY A 31 -4.15 0.64 1.52
CA GLY A 31 -4.77 -0.05 2.65
C GLY A 31 -4.58 -1.57 2.72
N LEU A 32 -3.72 -2.16 1.89
CA LEU A 32 -3.52 -3.62 1.80
C LEU A 32 -3.03 -4.27 3.09
N SER A 33 -2.40 -3.52 3.99
CA SER A 33 -1.97 -4.01 5.30
C SER A 33 -3.13 -4.36 6.25
N ARG A 34 -4.31 -3.78 6.01
CA ARG A 34 -5.54 -4.02 6.81
C ARG A 34 -6.33 -5.24 6.34
N LEU A 35 -5.97 -5.83 5.20
CA LEU A 35 -6.70 -6.91 4.56
C LEU A 35 -6.15 -8.29 4.97
N THR A 36 -7.00 -9.31 4.92
CA THR A 36 -6.59 -10.71 5.04
C THR A 36 -5.64 -11.09 3.90
N LYS A 37 -4.89 -12.18 4.07
CA LYS A 37 -3.92 -12.64 3.05
C LYS A 37 -4.57 -12.83 1.67
N GLY A 38 -5.74 -13.48 1.61
CA GLY A 38 -6.47 -13.72 0.36
C GLY A 38 -6.98 -12.43 -0.28
N GLN A 39 -7.60 -11.54 0.50
CA GLN A 39 -8.06 -10.23 0.01
C GLN A 39 -6.91 -9.37 -0.52
N ARG A 40 -5.76 -9.39 0.18
CA ARG A 40 -4.56 -8.67 -0.24
C ARG A 40 -4.03 -9.21 -1.57
N GLN A 41 -3.97 -10.54 -1.73
CA GLN A 41 -3.56 -11.17 -2.99
C GLN A 41 -4.50 -10.80 -4.14
N ALA A 42 -5.82 -10.91 -3.93
CA ALA A 42 -6.82 -10.54 -4.92
C ALA A 42 -6.68 -9.07 -5.36
N ARG A 43 -6.49 -8.13 -4.41
CA ARG A 43 -6.28 -6.72 -4.76
C ARG A 43 -4.99 -6.47 -5.53
N ILE A 44 -3.90 -7.17 -5.22
CA ILE A 44 -2.65 -7.06 -5.99
C ILE A 44 -2.85 -7.55 -7.41
N VAL A 45 -3.55 -8.69 -7.61
CA VAL A 45 -3.88 -9.21 -8.93
C VAL A 45 -4.75 -8.23 -9.71
N MET A 46 -5.82 -7.71 -9.11
CA MET A 46 -6.66 -6.68 -9.75
C MET A 46 -5.88 -5.41 -10.11
N ALA A 47 -4.96 -4.97 -9.24
CA ALA A 47 -4.10 -3.83 -9.53
C ALA A 47 -3.13 -4.12 -10.69
N ALA A 48 -2.55 -5.33 -10.76
CA ALA A 48 -1.69 -5.75 -11.87
C ALA A 48 -2.45 -5.79 -13.20
N ILE A 49 -3.68 -6.32 -13.20
CA ILE A 49 -4.55 -6.33 -14.38
C ILE A 49 -4.92 -4.90 -14.80
N ALA A 50 -5.28 -4.03 -13.85
CA ALA A 50 -5.62 -2.64 -14.16
C ALA A 50 -4.43 -1.86 -14.74
N LEU A 51 -3.23 -1.98 -14.14
CA LEU A 51 -2.02 -1.31 -14.63
C LEU A 51 -1.56 -1.91 -15.96
N GLY A 52 -1.36 -3.22 -16.03
CA GLY A 52 -0.85 -3.89 -17.22
C GLY A 52 -1.83 -3.83 -18.39
N GLY A 53 -3.12 -4.08 -18.12
CA GLY A 53 -4.18 -3.93 -19.12
C GLY A 53 -4.33 -2.49 -19.62
N GLY A 54 -4.15 -1.51 -18.72
CA GLY A 54 -4.15 -0.09 -19.09
C GLY A 54 -2.95 0.32 -19.95
N ILE A 55 -1.76 -0.18 -19.63
CA ILE A 55 -0.54 0.02 -20.44
C ILE A 55 -0.78 -0.52 -21.86
N TRP A 56 -1.29 -1.76 -21.95
CA TRP A 56 -1.60 -2.42 -23.21
C TRP A 56 -2.70 -1.68 -24.00
N SER A 57 -3.81 -1.33 -23.34
CA SER A 57 -4.93 -0.60 -23.98
C SER A 57 -4.49 0.76 -24.51
N MET A 58 -3.69 1.52 -23.73
CA MET A 58 -3.15 2.80 -24.17
C MET A 58 -2.30 2.61 -25.44
N HIS A 59 -1.39 1.60 -25.44
CA HIS A 59 -0.54 1.30 -26.59
C HIS A 59 -1.38 1.02 -27.86
N PHE A 60 -2.35 0.13 -27.76
CA PHE A 60 -3.17 -0.21 -28.94
C PHE A 60 -4.12 0.88 -29.39
N VAL A 61 -4.67 1.71 -28.46
CA VAL A 61 -5.42 2.92 -28.87
C VAL A 61 -4.52 3.92 -29.61
N ALA A 62 -3.27 4.08 -29.12
CA ALA A 62 -2.29 4.92 -29.81
C ALA A 62 -1.90 4.33 -31.17
N MET A 63 -1.75 3.01 -31.28
CA MET A 63 -1.54 2.32 -32.58
C MET A 63 -2.71 2.49 -33.53
N LEU A 64 -3.95 2.37 -33.05
CA LEU A 64 -5.17 2.61 -33.84
C LEU A 64 -5.33 4.09 -34.27
N SER A 65 -4.65 5.02 -33.59
CA SER A 65 -4.62 6.42 -34.03
C SER A 65 -3.74 6.66 -35.25
N MET A 66 -2.86 5.71 -35.60
CA MET A 66 -1.97 5.81 -36.75
C MET A 66 -2.72 5.51 -38.04
N ARG A 67 -2.64 6.44 -38.97
CA ARG A 67 -3.24 6.34 -40.31
C ARG A 67 -2.13 6.01 -41.29
N PHE A 68 -2.06 4.75 -41.68
CA PHE A 68 -1.15 4.27 -42.71
C PHE A 68 -1.78 4.36 -44.10
N PRO A 69 -0.99 4.58 -45.15
CA PRO A 69 -1.49 4.57 -46.54
C PRO A 69 -1.73 3.13 -47.05
N VAL A 70 -1.35 2.11 -46.29
CA VAL A 70 -1.55 0.69 -46.57
C VAL A 70 -2.47 0.06 -45.53
N PRO A 71 -3.25 -0.99 -45.89
CA PRO A 71 -4.07 -1.70 -44.92
C PRO A 71 -3.16 -2.45 -43.93
N VAL A 72 -3.42 -2.27 -42.64
CA VAL A 72 -2.68 -2.94 -41.56
C VAL A 72 -3.63 -3.83 -40.76
N HIS A 73 -3.10 -4.96 -40.30
CA HIS A 73 -3.77 -5.92 -39.43
C HIS A 73 -2.85 -6.22 -38.24
N TYR A 74 -3.33 -6.97 -37.27
CA TYR A 74 -2.55 -7.32 -36.09
C TYR A 74 -2.58 -8.83 -35.85
N ASP A 75 -1.40 -9.44 -35.76
CA ASP A 75 -1.25 -10.86 -35.38
C ASP A 75 -1.74 -11.05 -33.94
N ILE A 76 -2.60 -12.08 -33.75
CA ILE A 76 -3.23 -12.40 -32.47
C ILE A 76 -2.17 -12.79 -31.41
N LEU A 77 -1.15 -13.54 -31.80
CA LEU A 77 -0.19 -14.12 -30.85
C LEU A 77 0.68 -13.03 -30.20
N PRO A 78 1.42 -12.17 -30.91
CA PRO A 78 2.20 -11.10 -30.27
C PRO A 78 1.29 -10.04 -29.62
N THR A 79 0.10 -9.79 -30.13
CA THR A 79 -0.90 -8.92 -29.51
C THR A 79 -1.26 -9.42 -28.11
N THR A 80 -1.62 -10.69 -27.98
CA THR A 80 -2.00 -11.30 -26.71
C THR A 80 -0.78 -11.43 -25.78
N ALA A 81 0.38 -11.85 -26.32
CA ALA A 81 1.62 -11.97 -25.56
C ALA A 81 2.02 -10.62 -24.94
N SER A 82 1.90 -9.52 -25.68
CA SER A 82 2.19 -8.16 -25.17
C SER A 82 1.32 -7.78 -23.98
N ALA A 83 0.03 -8.11 -24.00
CA ALA A 83 -0.89 -7.88 -22.87
C ALA A 83 -0.46 -8.67 -21.62
N LEU A 84 -0.16 -9.97 -21.80
CA LEU A 84 0.27 -10.83 -20.69
C LEU A 84 1.60 -10.37 -20.11
N ILE A 85 2.55 -9.93 -20.91
CA ILE A 85 3.83 -9.38 -20.46
C ILE A 85 3.60 -8.12 -19.60
N ALA A 86 2.76 -7.20 -20.05
CA ALA A 86 2.45 -5.99 -19.29
C ALA A 86 1.84 -6.32 -17.92
N ILE A 87 0.86 -7.22 -17.86
CA ILE A 87 0.21 -7.64 -16.61
C ILE A 87 1.20 -8.38 -15.70
N LEU A 88 2.02 -9.28 -16.27
CA LEU A 88 2.99 -10.06 -15.50
C LEU A 88 4.04 -9.15 -14.85
N LEU A 89 4.67 -8.25 -15.61
CA LEU A 89 5.72 -7.38 -15.09
C LEU A 89 5.17 -6.33 -14.13
N ALA A 90 3.97 -5.78 -14.37
CA ALA A 90 3.27 -4.96 -13.40
C ALA A 90 2.99 -5.75 -12.10
N GLY A 91 2.55 -7.00 -12.22
CA GLY A 91 2.32 -7.88 -11.08
C GLY A 91 3.60 -8.17 -10.28
N ILE A 92 4.70 -8.49 -10.95
CA ILE A 92 6.02 -8.71 -10.29
C ILE A 92 6.47 -7.45 -9.54
N ALA A 93 6.37 -6.27 -10.16
CA ALA A 93 6.71 -5.00 -9.51
C ALA A 93 5.86 -4.76 -8.25
N LEU A 94 4.55 -5.01 -8.31
CA LEU A 94 3.65 -4.89 -7.16
C LEU A 94 3.95 -5.94 -6.08
N LEU A 95 4.23 -7.19 -6.44
CA LEU A 95 4.62 -8.24 -5.50
C LEU A 95 5.91 -7.87 -4.78
N LEU A 96 6.90 -7.36 -5.51
CA LEU A 96 8.15 -6.88 -4.92
C LEU A 96 7.90 -5.80 -3.87
N MET A 97 6.95 -4.90 -4.09
CA MET A 97 6.61 -3.81 -3.15
C MET A 97 5.79 -4.27 -1.94
N HIS A 98 5.03 -5.37 -2.04
CA HIS A 98 4.09 -5.78 -1.00
C HIS A 98 4.55 -6.95 -0.13
N PHE A 99 5.54 -7.72 -0.56
CA PHE A 99 6.06 -8.89 0.15
C PHE A 99 7.46 -8.71 0.76
N GLY A 100 7.86 -7.47 1.05
CA GLY A 100 9.13 -7.21 1.73
C GLY A 100 9.33 -5.75 2.16
N PRO A 101 10.50 -5.42 2.76
CA PRO A 101 10.78 -4.08 3.26
C PRO A 101 10.85 -3.07 2.10
N ARG A 102 10.32 -1.87 2.33
CA ARG A 102 10.29 -0.78 1.33
C ARG A 102 11.59 0.02 1.38
N THR A 103 12.68 -0.58 0.91
CA THR A 103 13.97 0.10 0.79
C THR A 103 14.07 0.88 -0.54
N ARG A 104 14.89 1.93 -0.57
CA ARG A 104 15.11 2.71 -1.80
C ARG A 104 15.56 1.84 -2.99
N PRO A 105 16.55 0.92 -2.86
CA PRO A 105 16.95 0.07 -3.99
C PRO A 105 15.82 -0.85 -4.46
N ARG A 106 14.98 -1.35 -3.54
CA ARG A 106 13.84 -2.19 -3.90
C ARG A 106 12.75 -1.43 -4.64
N MET A 107 12.49 -0.17 -4.25
CA MET A 107 11.58 0.71 -4.99
C MET A 107 12.12 1.02 -6.38
N GLY A 108 13.44 1.28 -6.51
CA GLY A 108 14.09 1.47 -7.80
C GLY A 108 13.98 0.24 -8.69
N LEU A 109 14.25 -0.95 -8.15
CA LEU A 109 14.12 -2.22 -8.88
C LEU A 109 12.68 -2.47 -9.34
N ALA A 110 11.68 -2.26 -8.47
CA ALA A 110 10.28 -2.41 -8.84
C ALA A 110 9.89 -1.44 -9.96
N GLY A 111 10.35 -0.19 -9.89
CA GLY A 111 10.13 0.80 -10.94
C GLY A 111 10.82 0.43 -12.25
N ALA A 112 12.05 -0.08 -12.19
CA ALA A 112 12.77 -0.56 -13.38
C ALA A 112 12.06 -1.76 -14.04
N ILE A 113 11.57 -2.72 -13.24
CA ILE A 113 10.77 -3.86 -13.73
C ILE A 113 9.49 -3.37 -14.42
N LEU A 114 8.79 -2.39 -13.81
CA LEU A 114 7.60 -1.81 -14.39
C LEU A 114 7.90 -1.08 -15.70
N GLY A 115 8.98 -0.29 -15.74
CA GLY A 115 9.47 0.36 -16.97
C GLY A 115 9.86 -0.63 -18.05
N ALA A 116 10.59 -1.70 -17.70
CA ALA A 116 10.90 -2.79 -18.61
C ALA A 116 9.64 -3.46 -19.17
N GLY A 117 8.59 -3.60 -18.32
CA GLY A 117 7.28 -4.09 -18.74
C GLY A 117 6.64 -3.24 -19.83
N ILE A 118 6.68 -1.91 -19.69
CA ILE A 118 6.16 -0.96 -20.69
C ILE A 118 6.92 -1.10 -22.01
N VAL A 119 8.25 -1.11 -21.95
CA VAL A 119 9.12 -1.20 -23.14
C VAL A 119 8.94 -2.53 -23.86
N THR A 120 8.99 -3.65 -23.12
CA THR A 120 8.85 -4.98 -23.71
C THR A 120 7.46 -5.17 -24.34
N MET A 121 6.40 -4.73 -23.63
CA MET A 121 5.03 -4.75 -24.17
C MET A 121 4.94 -3.95 -25.45
N HIS A 122 5.52 -2.73 -25.48
CA HIS A 122 5.47 -1.84 -26.63
C HIS A 122 6.10 -2.52 -27.88
N TYR A 123 7.33 -3.00 -27.77
CA TYR A 123 8.01 -3.60 -28.93
C TYR A 123 7.40 -4.95 -29.34
N VAL A 124 6.95 -5.78 -28.41
CA VAL A 124 6.22 -7.01 -28.75
C VAL A 124 4.88 -6.68 -29.41
N GLY A 125 4.14 -5.69 -28.87
CA GLY A 125 2.88 -5.23 -29.47
C GLY A 125 3.06 -4.58 -30.84
N LEU A 126 4.15 -3.85 -31.04
CA LEU A 126 4.44 -3.23 -32.33
C LEU A 126 4.81 -4.27 -33.39
N ASN A 127 5.51 -5.33 -33.00
CA ASN A 127 5.79 -6.47 -33.90
C ASN A 127 4.53 -7.29 -34.29
N ALA A 128 3.37 -7.00 -33.68
CA ALA A 128 2.10 -7.60 -34.08
C ALA A 128 1.56 -7.00 -35.39
N ILE A 129 2.08 -5.84 -35.84
CA ILE A 129 1.56 -5.16 -37.03
C ILE A 129 1.91 -5.94 -38.30
N GLU A 130 0.94 -6.12 -39.15
CA GLU A 130 1.04 -6.77 -40.45
C GLU A 130 0.66 -5.78 -41.55
N GLY A 131 1.30 -5.90 -42.73
CA GLY A 131 1.18 -4.96 -43.85
C GLY A 131 2.34 -3.97 -43.93
N CYS A 132 3.00 -3.70 -42.84
CA CYS A 132 4.29 -3.00 -42.77
C CYS A 132 5.18 -3.64 -41.72
N GLN A 133 6.48 -3.46 -41.84
CA GLN A 133 7.48 -3.96 -40.90
C GLN A 133 8.12 -2.79 -40.15
N PRO A 134 8.09 -2.80 -38.81
CA PRO A 134 8.83 -1.82 -38.03
C PRO A 134 10.35 -2.06 -38.11
N VAL A 135 11.10 -0.98 -38.29
CA VAL A 135 12.55 -0.95 -38.28
C VAL A 135 12.99 -0.08 -37.13
N TYR A 136 13.75 -0.65 -36.22
CA TYR A 136 14.12 0.02 -34.98
C TYR A 136 15.56 0.54 -35.04
N GLU A 137 15.76 1.76 -34.56
CA GLU A 137 17.11 2.28 -34.33
C GLU A 137 17.66 1.74 -33.00
N PRO A 138 18.86 1.12 -32.97
CA PRO A 138 19.45 0.54 -31.74
C PRO A 138 19.62 1.54 -30.60
N VAL A 139 19.95 2.79 -30.88
CA VAL A 139 20.12 3.86 -29.92
C VAL A 139 18.77 4.16 -29.22
N GLY A 140 17.66 4.04 -29.95
CA GLY A 140 16.30 4.23 -29.42
C GLY A 140 15.99 3.26 -28.29
N PHE A 141 16.38 1.98 -28.36
CA PHE A 141 16.15 1.02 -27.27
C PHE A 141 16.82 1.47 -25.96
N VAL A 142 18.04 2.00 -26.02
CA VAL A 142 18.77 2.43 -24.84
C VAL A 142 18.10 3.66 -24.22
N ILE A 143 17.78 4.67 -25.05
CA ILE A 143 17.16 5.92 -24.60
C ILE A 143 15.78 5.63 -23.98
N VAL A 144 14.94 4.89 -24.69
CA VAL A 144 13.57 4.52 -24.24
C VAL A 144 13.63 3.68 -22.97
N GLY A 145 14.59 2.73 -22.88
CA GLY A 145 14.80 1.92 -21.68
C GLY A 145 15.20 2.76 -20.46
N LEU A 146 16.09 3.74 -20.63
CA LEU A 146 16.48 4.64 -19.54
C LEU A 146 15.33 5.55 -19.11
N ILE A 147 14.56 6.11 -20.05
CA ILE A 147 13.36 6.91 -19.76
C ILE A 147 12.37 6.07 -18.96
N ALA A 148 12.07 4.85 -19.43
CA ALA A 148 11.11 3.96 -18.79
C ALA A 148 11.53 3.56 -17.37
N ALA A 149 12.80 3.20 -17.18
CA ALA A 149 13.35 2.85 -15.87
C ALA A 149 13.31 4.04 -14.89
N GLY A 150 13.72 5.23 -15.36
CA GLY A 150 13.73 6.46 -14.55
C GLY A 150 12.31 6.89 -14.14
N MET A 151 11.39 6.96 -15.09
CA MET A 151 10.00 7.34 -14.82
C MET A 151 9.27 6.28 -13.97
N GLY A 152 9.51 4.99 -14.23
CA GLY A 152 8.98 3.91 -13.40
C GLY A 152 9.48 3.97 -11.96
N ALA A 153 10.77 4.23 -11.76
CA ALA A 153 11.36 4.41 -10.43
C ALA A 153 10.79 5.65 -9.72
N ALA A 154 10.58 6.76 -10.43
CA ALA A 154 9.95 7.97 -9.90
C ALA A 154 8.50 7.69 -9.49
N ALA A 155 7.70 7.04 -10.36
CA ALA A 155 6.31 6.71 -10.07
C ALA A 155 6.16 5.82 -8.83
N ILE A 156 6.96 4.74 -8.73
CA ILE A 156 6.98 3.85 -7.55
C ILE A 156 7.50 4.58 -6.33
N GLY A 157 8.54 5.42 -6.47
CA GLY A 157 9.10 6.22 -5.38
C GLY A 157 8.06 7.17 -4.76
N ILE A 158 7.27 7.85 -5.59
CA ILE A 158 6.20 8.76 -5.15
C ILE A 158 5.03 7.96 -4.54
N ALA A 159 4.59 6.87 -5.21
CA ALA A 159 3.45 6.06 -4.76
C ALA A 159 3.70 5.38 -3.41
N TYR A 160 4.92 4.91 -3.17
CA TYR A 160 5.28 4.12 -1.99
C TYR A 160 6.11 4.87 -0.95
N GLY A 161 6.50 6.12 -1.21
CA GLY A 161 7.17 6.99 -0.25
C GLY A 161 6.23 7.37 0.90
N ARG A 162 5.58 8.52 0.82
CA ARG A 162 4.51 8.93 1.74
C ARG A 162 3.15 8.60 1.11
N ARG A 163 2.34 7.74 1.74
CA ARG A 163 1.02 7.32 1.22
C ARG A 163 -0.08 8.33 1.53
N THR A 164 0.04 9.54 0.98
CA THR A 164 -0.98 10.58 1.04
C THR A 164 -1.82 10.58 -0.25
N ARG A 165 -3.05 11.12 -0.19
CA ARG A 165 -3.89 11.32 -1.39
C ARG A 165 -3.15 12.12 -2.48
N ARG A 166 -2.42 13.17 -2.07
CA ARG A 166 -1.60 13.99 -2.97
C ARG A 166 -0.54 13.16 -3.70
N ASN A 167 0.19 12.31 -2.98
CA ASN A 167 1.23 11.47 -3.56
C ASN A 167 0.64 10.40 -4.49
N THR A 168 -0.56 9.89 -4.21
CA THR A 168 -1.24 8.97 -5.12
C THR A 168 -1.61 9.67 -6.43
N LEU A 169 -2.15 10.88 -6.38
CA LEU A 169 -2.46 11.67 -7.58
C LEU A 169 -1.19 12.01 -8.37
N LEU A 170 -0.13 12.44 -7.69
CA LEU A 170 1.17 12.69 -8.34
C LEU A 170 1.76 11.42 -8.97
N ALA A 171 1.71 10.29 -8.26
CA ALA A 171 2.16 9.01 -8.80
C ALA A 171 1.32 8.56 -10.01
N THR A 172 0.00 8.80 -9.99
CA THR A 172 -0.90 8.57 -11.12
C THR A 172 -0.47 9.38 -12.33
N LEU A 173 -0.23 10.69 -12.15
CA LEU A 173 0.22 11.57 -13.23
C LEU A 173 1.56 11.12 -13.78
N VAL A 174 2.55 10.85 -12.92
CA VAL A 174 3.89 10.42 -13.34
C VAL A 174 3.84 9.07 -14.03
N PHE A 175 3.10 8.10 -13.50
CA PHE A 175 2.98 6.77 -14.11
C PHE A 175 2.19 6.80 -15.41
N GLY A 176 1.03 7.47 -15.44
CA GLY A 176 0.23 7.60 -16.65
C GLY A 176 1.01 8.33 -17.76
N ALA A 177 1.71 9.42 -17.41
CA ALA A 177 2.58 10.11 -18.32
C ALA A 177 3.76 9.24 -18.80
N SER A 178 4.32 8.38 -17.93
CA SER A 178 5.43 7.50 -18.30
C SER A 178 5.07 6.55 -19.44
N VAL A 179 3.87 5.98 -19.40
CA VAL A 179 3.40 5.05 -20.45
C VAL A 179 3.29 5.78 -21.79
N VAL A 180 2.72 7.00 -21.77
CA VAL A 180 2.57 7.85 -22.97
C VAL A 180 3.95 8.27 -23.51
N VAL A 181 4.82 8.79 -22.65
CA VAL A 181 6.15 9.25 -23.05
C VAL A 181 6.99 8.11 -23.61
N VAL A 182 6.97 6.93 -22.97
CA VAL A 182 7.71 5.75 -23.44
C VAL A 182 7.21 5.33 -24.83
N HIS A 183 5.86 5.24 -25.03
CA HIS A 183 5.28 4.86 -26.32
C HIS A 183 5.71 5.82 -27.44
N PHE A 184 5.44 7.12 -27.29
CA PHE A 184 5.74 8.08 -28.35
C PHE A 184 7.25 8.33 -28.54
N SER A 185 8.05 8.20 -27.49
CA SER A 185 9.51 8.19 -27.62
C SER A 185 9.99 6.98 -28.43
N ALA A 186 9.47 5.79 -28.19
CA ALA A 186 9.81 4.60 -28.95
C ALA A 186 9.39 4.70 -30.41
N MET A 187 8.19 5.28 -30.69
CA MET A 187 7.72 5.55 -32.04
C MET A 187 8.62 6.52 -32.80
N ASN A 188 9.23 7.51 -32.11
CA ASN A 188 10.18 8.45 -32.74
C ASN A 188 11.49 7.79 -33.21
N TRP A 189 11.83 6.60 -32.69
CA TRP A 189 12.98 5.78 -33.07
C TRP A 189 12.57 4.55 -33.87
N THR A 190 11.37 4.57 -34.50
CA THR A 190 10.82 3.45 -35.26
C THR A 190 10.35 3.93 -36.61
N ASP A 191 10.94 3.40 -37.66
CA ASP A 191 10.50 3.58 -39.03
C ASP A 191 9.65 2.40 -39.48
N PHE A 192 8.84 2.62 -40.54
CA PHE A 192 8.05 1.55 -41.15
C PHE A 192 8.42 1.39 -42.62
N VAL A 193 8.59 0.14 -43.04
CA VAL A 193 8.79 -0.24 -44.44
C VAL A 193 7.66 -1.11 -44.92
N GLU A 194 7.26 -0.91 -46.16
CA GLU A 194 6.23 -1.75 -46.79
C GLU A 194 6.80 -3.15 -47.08
N VAL A 195 6.05 -4.17 -46.72
CA VAL A 195 6.41 -5.55 -47.06
C VAL A 195 5.38 -6.12 -48.00
N SER A 196 5.79 -6.39 -49.23
CA SER A 196 4.98 -7.13 -50.21
C SER A 196 4.85 -8.55 -49.72
N ARG A 197 3.74 -8.90 -49.11
CA ARG A 197 3.46 -10.27 -48.66
C ARG A 197 2.62 -11.01 -49.68
N THR A 198 3.13 -12.10 -50.14
CA THR A 198 2.38 -13.16 -50.83
C THR A 198 1.80 -14.07 -49.74
N ALA A 199 0.47 -14.04 -49.56
CA ALA A 199 -0.36 -14.89 -48.69
C ALA A 199 -0.07 -14.87 -47.18
N PHE A 200 -1.08 -14.44 -46.41
CA PHE A 200 -1.11 -14.50 -44.95
C PHE A 200 -1.81 -15.79 -44.53
N ASP A 201 -1.08 -16.72 -43.93
CA ASP A 201 -1.61 -17.97 -43.34
C ASP A 201 -1.85 -17.86 -41.82
N ALA A 202 -1.50 -16.76 -41.20
CA ALA A 202 -1.67 -16.58 -39.76
C ALA A 202 -3.00 -15.91 -39.43
N PRO A 203 -3.69 -16.31 -38.34
CA PRO A 203 -4.89 -15.65 -37.90
C PRO A 203 -4.58 -14.21 -37.42
N ALA A 204 -5.06 -13.24 -38.19
CA ALA A 204 -4.88 -11.80 -37.92
C ALA A 204 -6.19 -11.17 -37.50
N LEU A 205 -6.09 -10.18 -36.60
CA LEU A 205 -7.21 -9.34 -36.19
C LEU A 205 -7.31 -8.12 -37.09
N ALA A 206 -8.48 -7.89 -37.65
CA ALA A 206 -8.77 -6.63 -38.33
C ALA A 206 -8.79 -5.47 -37.32
N ASN A 207 -8.50 -4.26 -37.79
CA ASN A 207 -8.52 -3.05 -36.95
C ASN A 207 -9.83 -2.88 -36.17
N ALA A 208 -10.97 -3.28 -36.75
CA ALA A 208 -12.27 -3.23 -36.08
C ALA A 208 -12.35 -4.21 -34.89
N GLN A 209 -11.72 -5.39 -34.97
CA GLN A 209 -11.70 -6.37 -33.89
C GLN A 209 -10.78 -5.92 -32.75
N ILE A 210 -9.60 -5.39 -33.07
CA ILE A 210 -8.71 -4.77 -32.07
C ILE A 210 -9.42 -3.59 -31.40
N ALA A 211 -10.05 -2.71 -32.17
CA ALA A 211 -10.80 -1.59 -31.63
C ALA A 211 -11.90 -2.04 -30.66
N LEU A 212 -12.64 -3.11 -30.98
CA LEU A 212 -13.66 -3.67 -30.09
C LEU A 212 -13.06 -4.22 -28.79
N ILE A 213 -11.97 -4.99 -28.86
CA ILE A 213 -11.29 -5.55 -27.67
C ILE A 213 -10.76 -4.43 -26.78
N VAL A 214 -10.11 -3.44 -27.37
CA VAL A 214 -9.55 -2.30 -26.63
C VAL A 214 -10.64 -1.40 -26.05
N LEU A 215 -11.77 -1.19 -26.80
CA LEU A 215 -12.94 -0.48 -26.30
C LEU A 215 -13.54 -1.18 -25.07
N LEU A 216 -13.70 -2.51 -25.13
CA LEU A 216 -14.20 -3.30 -24.01
C LEU A 216 -13.26 -3.22 -22.81
N ALA A 217 -11.93 -3.35 -23.02
CA ALA A 217 -10.94 -3.16 -21.98
C ALA A 217 -10.99 -1.75 -21.37
N GLY A 218 -11.11 -0.72 -22.20
CA GLY A 218 -11.29 0.68 -21.79
C GLY A 218 -12.55 0.89 -20.96
N PHE A 219 -13.67 0.24 -21.35
CA PHE A 219 -14.91 0.27 -20.58
C PHE A 219 -14.77 -0.35 -19.19
N VAL A 220 -14.12 -1.52 -19.10
CA VAL A 220 -13.83 -2.18 -17.80
C VAL A 220 -12.91 -1.33 -16.93
N ILE A 221 -11.87 -0.73 -17.50
CA ILE A 221 -10.96 0.19 -16.80
C ILE A 221 -11.70 1.42 -16.30
N SER A 222 -12.58 2.01 -17.13
CA SER A 222 -13.39 3.17 -16.78
C SER A 222 -14.37 2.85 -15.64
N GLY A 223 -15.03 1.69 -15.68
CA GLY A 223 -15.90 1.21 -14.62
C GLY A 223 -15.12 0.99 -13.29
N ALA A 224 -13.97 0.35 -13.35
CA ALA A 224 -13.11 0.17 -12.19
C ALA A 224 -12.58 1.52 -11.66
N PHE A 225 -12.26 2.46 -12.54
CA PHE A 225 -11.89 3.84 -12.17
C PHE A 225 -13.01 4.54 -11.40
N LEU A 226 -14.23 4.51 -11.91
CA LEU A 226 -15.39 5.15 -11.25
C LEU A 226 -15.66 4.55 -9.87
N LEU A 227 -15.61 3.22 -9.73
CA LEU A 227 -15.79 2.54 -8.46
C LEU A 227 -14.69 2.90 -7.45
N THR A 228 -13.43 2.99 -7.89
CA THR A 228 -12.32 3.37 -7.00
C THR A 228 -12.34 4.87 -6.66
N ALA A 229 -12.75 5.73 -7.60
CA ALA A 229 -12.91 7.16 -7.36
C ALA A 229 -14.06 7.43 -6.36
N ALA A 230 -15.21 6.78 -6.54
CA ALA A 230 -16.34 6.88 -5.61
C ALA A 230 -15.95 6.48 -4.19
N SER A 231 -15.25 5.35 -4.02
CA SER A 231 -14.78 4.89 -2.70
C SER A 231 -13.79 5.85 -2.02
N LEU A 232 -13.07 6.67 -2.78
CA LEU A 232 -12.20 7.72 -2.23
C LEU A 232 -12.99 8.97 -1.81
N LEU A 233 -14.07 9.30 -2.51
CA LEU A 233 -14.95 10.42 -2.16
C LEU A 233 -15.78 10.12 -0.93
N ASP A 234 -16.27 8.89 -0.78
CA ASP A 234 -17.06 8.43 0.36
C ASP A 234 -16.22 8.22 1.65
N SER A 235 -14.90 8.15 1.55
CA SER A 235 -14.05 8.11 2.76
C SER A 235 -14.11 9.46 3.45
N PRO A 236 -14.54 9.55 4.74
CA PRO A 236 -14.53 10.80 5.49
C PRO A 236 -13.14 11.43 5.36
N ALA A 237 -13.10 12.67 4.94
CA ALA A 237 -11.87 13.41 4.76
C ALA A 237 -11.03 13.31 6.05
N GLU A 238 -9.78 12.91 5.94
CA GLU A 238 -8.73 13.25 6.90
C GLU A 238 -8.55 14.79 6.89
N ALA A 239 -9.59 15.49 7.34
CA ALA A 239 -9.56 16.92 7.64
C ALA A 239 -8.90 17.09 9.01
N GLY A 240 -7.59 16.81 9.11
CA GLY A 240 -6.89 16.87 10.37
C GLY A 240 -5.36 16.79 10.30
N ALA A 241 -4.76 16.72 9.12
CA ALA A 241 -3.30 16.61 9.00
C ALA A 241 -2.66 17.82 8.28
N ALA A 242 -3.17 19.01 8.51
CA ALA A 242 -2.59 20.24 7.97
C ALA A 242 -2.52 21.35 9.03
N ILE A 243 -2.21 20.99 10.27
CA ILE A 243 -1.76 21.95 11.30
C ILE A 243 -0.67 21.23 12.08
N ASP A 244 0.57 21.33 11.65
CA ASP A 244 1.79 21.35 12.43
C ASP A 244 3.03 21.40 11.50
N GLU A 245 3.22 22.53 10.87
CA GLU A 245 4.54 23.08 10.59
C GLU A 245 4.55 24.50 11.12
N ALA A 246 4.44 24.63 12.44
CA ALA A 246 4.81 25.84 13.15
C ALA A 246 6.16 25.58 13.83
N THR A 247 7.12 26.36 13.42
CA THR A 247 8.45 26.65 13.94
C THR A 247 8.57 26.48 15.46
N PRO A 248 9.66 25.89 15.99
CA PRO A 248 9.94 25.90 17.40
C PRO A 248 10.54 27.27 17.77
N GLY A 249 9.75 28.11 18.44
CA GLY A 249 10.21 29.38 18.92
C GLY A 249 9.20 30.07 19.81
N GLU A 250 9.53 30.14 21.09
CA GLU A 250 9.02 30.93 22.19
C GLU A 250 8.03 30.28 23.16
N PRO A 251 8.40 30.21 24.46
CA PRO A 251 7.49 29.75 25.50
C PRO A 251 6.49 30.85 25.84
N LEU A 252 5.23 30.65 25.51
CA LEU A 252 4.12 31.47 25.98
C LEU A 252 4.01 31.32 27.50
N ARG A 253 4.47 32.37 28.24
CA ARG A 253 4.08 32.65 29.61
C ARG A 253 2.56 32.82 29.65
N GLN A 254 1.85 31.81 30.09
CA GLN A 254 0.44 31.95 30.45
C GLN A 254 0.37 32.81 31.75
N ALA A 255 -0.21 33.98 31.61
CA ALA A 255 -0.61 34.82 32.72
C ALA A 255 -1.72 34.14 33.52
N ILE A 256 -1.44 33.82 34.77
CA ILE A 256 -2.43 33.39 35.76
C ILE A 256 -3.24 34.63 36.14
N PRO A 257 -4.59 34.62 36.06
CA PRO A 257 -5.38 35.72 36.61
C PRO A 257 -5.29 35.69 38.13
N GLN A 258 -4.76 36.77 38.73
CA GLN A 258 -4.81 37.01 40.16
C GLN A 258 -6.26 37.31 40.58
N ALA A 259 -6.78 36.48 41.49
CA ALA A 259 -7.99 36.84 42.25
C ALA A 259 -7.66 37.83 43.38
N PRO A 260 -8.58 38.74 43.73
CA PRO A 260 -8.29 39.85 44.63
C PRO A 260 -8.19 39.41 46.09
N ALA A 261 -7.26 40.06 46.78
CA ALA A 261 -7.05 39.94 48.21
C ALA A 261 -8.26 40.46 49.02
N ALA A 262 -8.74 39.69 49.97
CA ALA A 262 -9.61 40.15 51.04
C ALA A 262 -9.09 39.66 52.40
N ALA A 263 -8.72 40.67 53.18
CA ALA A 263 -8.73 40.90 54.62
C ALA A 263 -8.54 39.77 55.65
N VAL A 264 -7.60 40.08 56.50
CA VAL A 264 -7.21 39.53 57.80
C VAL A 264 -8.39 39.44 58.79
N GLY A 265 -8.49 38.31 59.51
CA GLY A 265 -9.35 38.14 60.69
C GLY A 265 -8.96 36.89 61.49
N GLU A 266 -8.35 37.19 62.60
CA GLU A 266 -8.13 36.50 63.90
C GLU A 266 -8.42 35.02 64.14
N ALA A 267 -7.48 34.45 64.78
CA ALA A 267 -7.32 33.34 65.76
C ALA A 267 -8.58 32.60 66.24
N GLY A 268 -8.48 31.23 66.21
CA GLY A 268 -9.39 30.32 66.90
C GLY A 268 -8.96 28.85 66.80
N GLN A 269 -8.44 28.35 67.90
CA GLN A 269 -8.28 26.98 68.42
C GLN A 269 -8.35 25.74 67.45
N PRO A 270 -7.51 24.73 67.67
CA PRO A 270 -7.50 23.48 66.87
C PRO A 270 -8.63 22.51 67.28
N PRO A 271 -9.26 21.81 66.34
CA PRO A 271 -10.20 20.76 66.62
C PRO A 271 -9.50 19.41 66.93
N PRO A 272 -10.19 18.48 67.61
CA PRO A 272 -9.62 17.32 68.28
C PRO A 272 -9.19 16.22 67.28
N GLN A 273 -8.16 15.51 67.68
CA GLN A 273 -7.64 14.30 67.02
C GLN A 273 -8.66 13.17 67.10
N ILE A 274 -9.06 12.62 65.94
CA ILE A 274 -9.78 11.36 65.86
C ILE A 274 -8.76 10.25 65.54
N GLU A 275 -8.69 9.28 66.46
CA GLU A 275 -7.86 8.10 66.39
C GLU A 275 -8.19 7.28 65.12
N LYS A 276 -7.14 6.79 64.47
CA LYS A 276 -7.21 5.85 63.36
C LYS A 276 -7.52 4.42 63.88
N PRO A 277 -8.47 3.70 63.26
CA PRO A 277 -8.50 2.23 63.42
C PRO A 277 -7.40 1.60 62.56
N HIS A 278 -6.68 0.68 63.18
CA HIS A 278 -5.75 -0.20 62.49
C HIS A 278 -6.51 -1.10 61.48
N GLY A 279 -6.19 -0.97 60.21
CA GLY A 279 -6.62 -1.87 59.15
C GLY A 279 -5.43 -2.45 58.41
N PRO A 280 -5.57 -3.52 57.64
CA PRO A 280 -4.52 -4.48 57.28
C PRO A 280 -3.53 -3.93 56.25
N ALA A 281 -2.38 -4.63 56.17
CA ALA A 281 -1.16 -4.35 55.46
C ALA A 281 -1.30 -3.82 53.99
N PRO A 282 -0.27 -3.12 53.49
CA PRO A 282 -0.33 -2.37 52.24
C PRO A 282 -0.46 -3.28 51.05
N VAL A 283 -1.60 -3.17 50.36
CA VAL A 283 -1.75 -3.64 48.99
C VAL A 283 -0.87 -2.71 48.13
N ALA A 284 0.03 -3.32 47.36
CA ALA A 284 1.01 -2.69 46.50
C ALA A 284 0.46 -1.42 45.81
N GLU A 285 1.17 -0.30 46.00
CA GLU A 285 0.96 0.97 45.33
C GLU A 285 0.93 0.81 43.82
N SER A 286 -0.23 1.16 43.27
CA SER A 286 -0.37 1.90 42.01
C SER A 286 0.74 1.71 40.98
N ALA A 287 0.71 0.62 40.23
CA ALA A 287 1.16 0.66 38.85
C ALA A 287 0.30 1.73 38.14
N ALA A 288 0.87 2.89 37.82
CA ALA A 288 0.24 3.91 37.01
C ALA A 288 -0.53 3.24 35.88
N CYS A 289 -1.84 3.53 35.76
CA CYS A 289 -2.73 2.83 34.84
C CYS A 289 -2.28 3.13 33.40
N VAL A 290 -1.29 2.39 32.91
CA VAL A 290 -0.78 2.55 31.53
C VAL A 290 -1.93 2.27 30.59
N ARG A 291 -2.21 3.23 29.73
CA ARG A 291 -3.25 3.13 28.72
C ARG A 291 -2.60 2.87 27.37
N VAL A 292 -3.13 1.89 26.64
CA VAL A 292 -2.70 1.54 25.29
C VAL A 292 -3.56 2.32 24.29
N PRO A 293 -2.97 3.16 23.43
CA PRO A 293 -3.71 3.84 22.39
C PRO A 293 -4.13 2.87 21.30
N TYR A 294 -5.36 3.01 20.82
CA TYR A 294 -5.82 2.30 19.64
C TYR A 294 -6.68 3.19 18.75
N GLU A 295 -6.67 2.91 17.46
CA GLU A 295 -7.46 3.65 16.48
C GLU A 295 -8.68 2.84 16.08
N LYS A 296 -9.84 3.50 16.11
CA LYS A 296 -11.11 2.97 15.61
C LYS A 296 -11.87 4.11 14.96
N ASP A 297 -12.37 3.87 13.74
CA ASP A 297 -13.19 4.82 12.98
C ASP A 297 -12.55 6.22 12.83
N GLY A 298 -11.22 6.26 12.72
CA GLY A 298 -10.46 7.51 12.55
C GLY A 298 -10.20 8.30 13.84
N ALA A 299 -10.64 7.80 15.00
CA ALA A 299 -10.38 8.40 16.30
C ALA A 299 -9.43 7.52 17.14
N THR A 300 -8.61 8.18 17.97
CA THR A 300 -7.72 7.49 18.92
C THR A 300 -8.43 7.34 20.25
N PHE A 301 -8.54 6.10 20.68
CA PHE A 301 -9.07 5.72 21.99
C PHE A 301 -7.97 5.11 22.83
N PHE A 302 -8.25 4.94 24.12
CA PHE A 302 -7.30 4.38 25.07
C PHE A 302 -7.96 3.22 25.85
N VAL A 303 -7.26 2.08 25.91
CA VAL A 303 -7.67 0.94 26.71
C VAL A 303 -6.69 0.74 27.87
N PRO A 304 -7.15 0.44 29.11
CA PRO A 304 -6.27 0.08 30.21
C PRO A 304 -5.41 -1.15 29.86
N ALA A 305 -4.13 -1.15 30.20
CA ALA A 305 -3.24 -2.28 29.93
C ALA A 305 -3.77 -3.61 30.53
N GLY A 306 -4.48 -3.57 31.65
CA GLY A 306 -5.09 -4.73 32.28
C GLY A 306 -6.17 -5.42 31.45
N GLU A 307 -6.79 -4.71 30.47
CA GLU A 307 -7.81 -5.26 29.57
C GLU A 307 -7.23 -5.85 28.29
N VAL A 308 -5.91 -5.65 28.07
CA VAL A 308 -5.22 -6.16 26.88
C VAL A 308 -4.76 -7.59 27.14
N PHE A 309 -5.10 -8.52 26.25
CA PHE A 309 -4.67 -9.92 26.29
C PHE A 309 -3.28 -10.09 25.66
N ALA A 310 -3.09 -9.53 24.47
CA ALA A 310 -1.84 -9.64 23.73
C ALA A 310 -1.71 -8.51 22.69
N LEU A 311 -0.48 -8.29 22.25
CA LEU A 311 -0.20 -7.47 21.06
C LEU A 311 0.53 -8.33 20.04
N ARG A 312 0.20 -8.14 18.75
CA ARG A 312 0.87 -8.78 17.62
C ARG A 312 1.52 -7.73 16.72
N ALA A 313 2.77 -7.94 16.38
CA ALA A 313 3.49 -7.09 15.45
C ALA A 313 2.87 -7.16 14.05
N GLU A 314 2.65 -6.00 13.43
CA GLU A 314 2.18 -5.87 12.06
C GLU A 314 2.98 -4.77 11.33
N GLY A 315 4.25 -5.05 11.04
CA GLY A 315 5.17 -4.07 10.46
C GLY A 315 5.62 -3.02 11.48
N HIS A 316 5.29 -1.76 11.26
CA HIS A 316 5.66 -0.63 12.12
C HIS A 316 4.63 -0.32 13.23
N TYR A 317 3.56 -1.09 13.35
CA TYR A 317 2.50 -0.97 14.33
C TYR A 317 2.17 -2.33 14.94
N SER A 318 1.25 -2.36 15.89
CA SER A 318 0.77 -3.61 16.48
C SER A 318 -0.76 -3.70 16.47
N ILE A 319 -1.27 -4.93 16.48
CA ILE A 319 -2.68 -5.23 16.71
C ILE A 319 -2.84 -5.61 18.16
N VAL A 320 -3.69 -4.91 18.88
CA VAL A 320 -4.05 -5.16 20.27
C VAL A 320 -5.29 -6.04 20.31
N TYR A 321 -5.26 -7.08 21.15
CA TYR A 321 -6.36 -8.00 21.40
C TYR A 321 -7.00 -7.67 22.75
N ILE A 322 -8.27 -7.30 22.71
CA ILE A 322 -9.10 -6.93 23.87
C ILE A 322 -10.42 -7.73 23.85
N ALA A 323 -11.21 -7.65 24.90
CA ALA A 323 -12.48 -8.38 24.99
C ALA A 323 -13.48 -8.03 23.86
N SER A 324 -13.46 -6.80 23.35
CA SER A 324 -14.30 -6.38 22.21
C SER A 324 -13.77 -6.80 20.84
N GLY A 325 -12.61 -7.48 20.76
CA GLY A 325 -12.00 -7.95 19.53
C GLY A 325 -10.56 -7.47 19.33
N ARG A 326 -10.19 -7.23 18.08
CA ARG A 326 -8.86 -6.75 17.70
C ARG A 326 -8.91 -5.29 17.24
N VAL A 327 -7.99 -4.47 17.72
CA VAL A 327 -7.91 -3.05 17.38
C VAL A 327 -6.48 -2.67 16.95
N PHE A 328 -6.37 -1.64 16.15
CA PHE A 328 -5.08 -1.14 15.66
C PHE A 328 -4.42 -0.26 16.73
N CYS A 329 -3.13 -0.49 17.01
CA CYS A 329 -2.32 0.33 17.90
C CYS A 329 -1.15 0.94 17.13
N PRO A 330 -0.94 2.26 17.20
CA PRO A 330 0.14 2.94 16.48
C PRO A 330 1.54 2.56 16.96
N TRP A 331 1.68 1.99 18.18
CA TRP A 331 2.97 1.57 18.69
C TRP A 331 3.48 0.34 17.95
N SER A 332 4.76 0.33 17.61
CA SER A 332 5.45 -0.90 17.24
C SER A 332 5.52 -1.83 18.44
N ILE A 333 5.67 -3.15 18.19
CA ILE A 333 5.73 -4.13 19.30
C ILE A 333 6.91 -3.89 20.25
N SER A 334 8.04 -3.37 19.74
CA SER A 334 9.20 -3.00 20.56
C SER A 334 8.98 -1.74 21.38
N GLU A 335 8.16 -0.83 20.89
CA GLU A 335 7.74 0.36 21.63
C GLU A 335 6.71 -0.01 22.70
N ALA A 336 5.75 -0.87 22.37
CA ALA A 336 4.80 -1.41 23.33
C ALA A 336 5.49 -2.16 24.47
N GLU A 337 6.51 -2.98 24.18
CA GLU A 337 7.31 -3.70 25.15
C GLU A 337 8.00 -2.77 26.16
N LYS A 338 8.46 -1.59 25.72
CA LYS A 338 9.11 -0.58 26.59
C LYS A 338 8.13 0.22 27.46
N ARG A 339 6.89 0.38 26.98
CA ARG A 339 5.87 1.25 27.63
C ARG A 339 4.92 0.47 28.53
N LEU A 340 4.76 -0.82 28.29
CA LEU A 340 3.83 -1.65 29.04
C LEU A 340 4.46 -2.17 30.32
N PRO A 341 3.63 -2.45 31.37
CA PRO A 341 4.11 -3.02 32.62
C PRO A 341 4.81 -4.36 32.45
N ALA A 342 5.64 -4.76 33.43
CA ALA A 342 6.44 -5.98 33.41
C ALA A 342 5.63 -7.28 33.24
N GLN A 343 4.33 -7.26 33.48
CA GLN A 343 3.43 -8.39 33.20
C GLN A 343 3.27 -8.69 31.70
N PHE A 344 3.72 -7.79 30.80
CA PHE A 344 3.72 -8.02 29.35
C PHE A 344 5.05 -8.64 28.93
N LEU A 345 5.00 -9.90 28.52
CA LEU A 345 6.17 -10.68 28.15
C LEU A 345 6.29 -10.83 26.63
N ARG A 346 7.50 -10.63 26.12
CA ARG A 346 7.82 -10.89 24.71
C ARG A 346 8.01 -12.39 24.48
N VAL A 347 6.93 -13.10 24.18
CA VAL A 347 6.96 -14.58 24.02
C VAL A 347 7.38 -15.03 22.60
N HIS A 348 7.29 -14.13 21.63
CA HIS A 348 7.68 -14.39 20.23
C HIS A 348 8.16 -13.11 19.57
N ARG A 349 8.97 -13.21 18.49
CA ARG A 349 9.39 -12.01 17.72
C ARG A 349 8.23 -11.11 17.30
N SER A 350 7.03 -11.68 17.16
CA SER A 350 5.82 -10.98 16.72
C SER A 350 4.74 -10.91 17.79
N TYR A 351 4.95 -11.38 19.03
CA TYR A 351 3.93 -11.38 20.05
C TYR A 351 4.45 -10.93 21.42
N LEU A 352 3.66 -10.05 22.04
CA LEU A 352 3.77 -9.61 23.42
C LEU A 352 2.48 -10.03 24.13
N VAL A 353 2.56 -10.76 25.24
CA VAL A 353 1.40 -11.35 25.94
C VAL A 353 1.32 -10.79 27.36
N ASN A 354 0.12 -10.47 27.81
CA ASN A 354 -0.14 -10.15 29.21
C ASN A 354 -0.21 -11.45 30.02
N ALA A 355 0.80 -11.73 30.85
CA ALA A 355 0.88 -12.94 31.66
C ALA A 355 -0.33 -13.11 32.60
N ALA A 356 -0.92 -12.00 33.09
CA ALA A 356 -2.09 -12.03 33.94
C ALA A 356 -3.39 -12.48 33.20
N ARG A 357 -3.35 -12.53 31.87
CA ARG A 357 -4.49 -12.96 31.02
C ARG A 357 -4.24 -14.33 30.36
N VAL A 358 -3.13 -15.00 30.69
CA VAL A 358 -2.84 -16.36 30.21
C VAL A 358 -3.60 -17.36 31.08
N SER A 359 -4.51 -18.12 30.48
CA SER A 359 -5.28 -19.17 31.14
C SER A 359 -4.58 -20.52 31.16
N GLY A 360 -3.62 -20.73 30.25
CA GLY A 360 -2.88 -21.99 30.19
C GLY A 360 -1.64 -21.92 29.30
N PHE A 361 -0.74 -22.88 29.51
CA PHE A 361 0.46 -23.06 28.70
C PHE A 361 0.55 -24.51 28.20
N GLN A 362 0.63 -24.68 26.88
CA GLN A 362 0.79 -25.99 26.24
C GLN A 362 2.15 -26.11 25.57
N ARG A 363 2.94 -27.10 25.97
CA ARG A 363 4.22 -27.42 25.32
C ARG A 363 4.03 -28.49 24.25
N ARG A 364 4.58 -28.24 23.06
CA ARG A 364 4.83 -29.26 22.01
C ARG A 364 6.33 -29.38 21.79
N LYS A 365 6.81 -30.54 21.25
CA LYS A 365 8.26 -30.95 21.16
C LYS A 365 9.25 -29.78 21.07
N ASP A 366 9.06 -28.82 20.15
CA ASP A 366 9.99 -27.71 19.92
C ASP A 366 9.40 -26.32 20.16
N ASN A 367 8.07 -26.19 20.37
CA ASN A 367 7.38 -24.92 20.55
C ASN A 367 6.39 -24.97 21.72
N GLY A 368 6.05 -23.79 22.26
CA GLY A 368 4.98 -23.64 23.24
C GLY A 368 3.86 -22.78 22.70
N TYR A 369 2.69 -22.84 23.33
CA TYR A 369 1.55 -21.97 23.09
C TYR A 369 0.97 -21.48 24.41
N CYS A 370 0.73 -20.17 24.53
CA CYS A 370 -0.11 -19.60 25.56
C CYS A 370 -1.57 -19.72 25.12
N LEU A 371 -2.45 -20.11 26.02
CA LEU A 371 -3.88 -20.10 25.84
C LEU A 371 -4.44 -18.83 26.50
N LEU A 372 -5.36 -18.16 25.81
CA LEU A 372 -5.99 -16.91 26.25
C LEU A 372 -7.49 -17.11 26.26
N ASP A 373 -8.09 -17.19 27.44
CA ASP A 373 -9.54 -17.28 27.58
C ASP A 373 -10.15 -15.88 27.61
N GLY A 374 -11.30 -15.73 26.93
CA GLY A 374 -12.03 -14.46 26.87
C GLY A 374 -11.59 -13.50 25.77
N SER A 375 -10.62 -13.89 24.93
CA SER A 375 -10.26 -13.13 23.73
C SER A 375 -10.99 -13.69 22.50
N PRO A 376 -11.99 -12.98 21.93
CA PRO A 376 -12.83 -13.50 20.85
C PRO A 376 -12.07 -13.68 19.51
N SER A 377 -10.84 -13.13 19.41
CA SER A 377 -10.07 -13.09 18.16
C SER A 377 -8.69 -13.75 18.25
N LEU A 378 -8.30 -14.29 19.41
CA LEU A 378 -6.99 -14.90 19.62
C LEU A 378 -7.03 -15.94 20.75
N ASP A 379 -7.21 -17.22 20.40
CA ASP A 379 -7.29 -18.31 21.38
C ASP A 379 -5.93 -18.78 21.86
N ARG A 380 -4.88 -18.69 21.01
CA ARG A 380 -3.55 -19.18 21.31
C ARG A 380 -2.45 -18.31 20.70
N VAL A 381 -1.37 -18.14 21.44
CA VAL A 381 -0.19 -17.37 21.00
C VAL A 381 1.04 -18.28 20.97
N PRO A 382 1.81 -18.31 19.86
CA PRO A 382 3.03 -19.11 19.78
C PRO A 382 4.12 -18.52 20.69
N VAL A 383 4.85 -19.42 21.38
CA VAL A 383 5.96 -19.08 22.25
C VAL A 383 7.25 -19.63 21.64
N ALA A 384 8.23 -18.76 21.44
CA ALA A 384 9.55 -19.17 20.93
C ALA A 384 10.27 -20.04 21.97
N ARG A 385 11.02 -21.05 21.54
CA ARG A 385 11.75 -22.00 22.43
C ARG A 385 12.62 -21.27 23.46
N SER A 386 13.31 -20.21 23.05
CA SER A 386 14.19 -19.42 23.95
C SER A 386 13.41 -18.61 25.01
N ARG A 387 12.10 -18.38 24.83
CA ARG A 387 11.25 -17.61 25.74
C ARG A 387 10.40 -18.48 26.68
N ILE A 388 10.43 -19.81 26.51
CA ILE A 388 9.66 -20.73 27.35
C ILE A 388 10.08 -20.66 28.83
N PRO A 389 11.38 -20.61 29.19
CA PRO A 389 11.76 -20.51 30.59
C PRO A 389 11.27 -19.24 31.28
N GLU A 390 11.41 -18.11 30.61
CA GLU A 390 10.97 -16.79 31.11
C GLU A 390 9.46 -16.77 31.36
N LEU A 391 8.68 -17.26 30.38
CA LEU A 391 7.23 -17.35 30.51
C LEU A 391 6.81 -18.28 31.66
N ARG A 392 7.43 -19.48 31.79
CA ARG A 392 7.11 -20.42 32.86
C ARG A 392 7.36 -19.80 34.22
N ALA A 393 8.48 -19.10 34.40
CA ALA A 393 8.80 -18.39 35.64
C ALA A 393 7.74 -17.33 35.95
N ALA A 394 7.31 -16.55 34.98
CA ALA A 394 6.29 -15.54 35.16
C ALA A 394 4.88 -16.12 35.45
N LEU A 395 4.59 -17.34 34.98
CA LEU A 395 3.33 -18.05 35.27
C LEU A 395 3.41 -18.90 36.56
N GLY A 396 4.53 -18.89 37.30
CA GLY A 396 4.72 -19.70 38.48
C GLY A 396 4.83 -21.23 38.19
N LEU A 397 5.15 -21.59 36.95
CA LEU A 397 5.32 -22.98 36.52
C LEU A 397 6.82 -23.34 36.58
N THR A 398 7.29 -23.83 37.71
CA THR A 398 8.65 -24.35 37.90
C THR A 398 8.86 -25.70 37.22
#